data_c716d49f3f4439a6f8a1ab8ea75bc09b
#
_entry.id   c716d49f3f4439a6f8a1ab8ea75bc09b
#
_cell.length_a   1.000
_cell.length_b   1.000
_cell.length_c   1.000
_cell.angle_alpha   90.00
_cell.angle_beta   90.00
_cell.angle_gamma   90.00
#
_symmetry.space_group_name_H-M   'P 1'
#
loop_
_entity.id
_entity.type
_entity.pdbx_description
1 polymer ?
#
loop_
_entity_poly.entity_id
_entity_poly.type
_entity_poly.pdbx_seq_one_letter_code
_entity_poly.pdbx_strand_id
1 'polypeptide(L)'
;MTLYTSAKPGTTLTLKPGVWRTVAVATIPTGAQIHSMLYANVSGRAKAGASVVQLDVRALRDGGTDETALQTYTAAVKPDGSWRCRITATWFGGDPGSSMHWQIMPTLNISTATVSGTRYAKGMTN
;
A
#
# COMPACT_ATOMS: atom_id res chain seq x y z
N MET A 1 0.49 6.42 23.68
CA MET A 1 0.27 6.21 22.23
C MET A 1 -1.09 5.56 22.01
N THR A 2 -1.93 6.17 21.23
CA THR A 2 -3.22 5.60 20.85
C THR A 2 -3.12 5.03 19.44
N LEU A 3 -3.56 3.79 19.26
CA LEU A 3 -3.51 3.10 18.00
C LEU A 3 -4.89 3.08 17.35
N TYR A 4 -4.98 3.54 16.12
CA TYR A 4 -6.20 3.48 15.32
C TYR A 4 -5.93 2.61 14.10
N THR A 5 -6.84 1.67 13.84
CA THR A 5 -6.67 0.71 12.77
C THR A 5 -7.92 0.69 11.90
N SER A 6 -7.71 0.75 10.61
CA SER A 6 -8.75 0.50 9.61
C SER A 6 -8.31 -0.72 8.80
N ALA A 7 -9.07 -1.79 8.90
CA ALA A 7 -8.78 -3.04 8.19
C ALA A 7 -9.82 -3.29 7.10
N LYS A 8 -9.37 -3.91 6.01
CA LYS A 8 -10.23 -4.38 4.92
C LYS A 8 -10.07 -5.90 4.78
N PRO A 9 -10.53 -6.69 5.77
CA PRO A 9 -10.40 -8.15 5.68
C PRO A 9 -11.35 -8.73 4.62
N GLY A 10 -10.98 -9.86 4.06
CA GLY A 10 -11.89 -10.72 3.32
C GLY A 10 -12.05 -10.45 1.84
N THR A 11 -11.62 -9.31 1.30
CA THR A 11 -11.72 -9.02 -0.14
C THR A 11 -10.37 -8.94 -0.81
N THR A 12 -10.20 -9.71 -1.87
CA THR A 12 -9.03 -9.62 -2.74
C THR A 12 -9.23 -8.50 -3.75
N LEU A 13 -8.22 -7.64 -3.91
CA LEU A 13 -8.24 -6.56 -4.90
C LEU A 13 -7.28 -6.87 -6.04
N THR A 14 -7.74 -6.68 -7.27
CA THR A 14 -6.89 -6.73 -8.45
C THR A 14 -6.27 -5.37 -8.71
N LEU A 15 -4.95 -5.33 -8.91
CA LEU A 15 -4.23 -4.13 -9.30
C LEU A 15 -3.94 -4.17 -10.78
N LYS A 16 -4.02 -3.01 -11.45
CA LYS A 16 -3.67 -2.89 -12.88
C LYS A 16 -2.33 -2.18 -13.02
N PRO A 17 -1.41 -2.68 -13.86
CA PRO A 17 -0.15 -2.00 -14.12
C PRO A 17 -0.37 -0.54 -14.56
N GLY A 18 0.38 0.36 -13.95
CA GLY A 18 0.30 1.78 -14.26
C GLY A 18 -0.88 2.53 -13.66
N VAL A 19 -1.69 1.88 -12.82
CA VAL A 19 -2.89 2.49 -12.24
C VAL A 19 -2.79 2.45 -10.72
N TRP A 20 -2.96 3.61 -10.08
CA TRP A 20 -3.07 3.72 -8.63
C TRP A 20 -4.42 3.18 -8.15
N ARG A 21 -4.40 2.40 -7.09
CA ARG A 21 -5.61 1.92 -6.45
C ARG A 21 -5.52 2.02 -4.93
N THR A 22 -6.55 2.56 -4.30
CA THR A 22 -6.66 2.59 -2.83
C THR A 22 -6.89 1.19 -2.31
N VAL A 23 -6.03 0.75 -1.40
CA VAL A 23 -6.10 -0.60 -0.81
C VAL A 23 -6.53 -0.58 0.65
N ALA A 24 -6.29 0.52 1.35
CA ALA A 24 -6.70 0.69 2.75
C ALA A 24 -6.74 2.17 3.10
N VAL A 25 -7.54 2.50 4.11
CA VAL A 25 -7.67 3.87 4.62
C VAL A 25 -7.43 3.85 6.12
N ALA A 26 -6.56 4.74 6.60
CA ALA A 26 -6.36 4.99 8.01
C ALA A 26 -7.04 6.30 8.40
N THR A 27 -7.89 6.26 9.41
CA THR A 27 -8.47 7.47 9.98
C THR A 27 -7.61 7.94 11.13
N ILE A 28 -7.33 9.24 11.16
CA ILE A 28 -6.41 9.85 12.11
C ILE A 28 -7.21 10.69 13.08
N PRO A 29 -7.07 10.47 14.41
CA PRO A 29 -7.82 11.23 15.39
C PRO A 29 -7.34 12.68 15.49
N THR A 30 -8.20 13.56 16.01
CA THR A 30 -7.85 14.96 16.26
C THR A 30 -6.89 15.07 17.44
N GLY A 31 -6.02 16.07 17.39
CA GLY A 31 -5.25 16.52 18.55
C GLY A 31 -3.88 15.89 18.77
N ALA A 32 -3.34 15.14 17.82
CA ALA A 32 -2.06 14.48 18.05
C ALA A 32 -1.18 14.44 16.80
N GLN A 33 0.14 14.39 17.00
CA GLN A 33 1.09 14.06 15.92
C GLN A 33 1.03 12.58 15.59
N ILE A 34 1.18 12.25 14.31
CA ILE A 34 0.72 10.97 13.83
C ILE A 34 1.72 10.28 12.94
N HIS A 35 1.73 8.95 13.08
CA HIS A 35 2.31 8.04 12.10
C HIS A 35 1.17 7.31 11.42
N SER A 36 1.31 7.07 10.12
CA SER A 36 0.43 6.18 9.39
C SER A 36 1.24 5.06 8.78
N MET A 37 0.66 3.88 8.70
CA MET A 37 1.35 2.74 8.11
C MET A 37 0.36 1.88 7.32
N LEU A 38 0.88 1.29 6.22
CA LEU A 38 0.16 0.29 5.44
C LEU A 38 0.83 -1.06 5.59
N TYR A 39 0.05 -2.09 5.89
CA TYR A 39 0.45 -3.48 5.78
C TYR A 39 -0.39 -4.15 4.70
N ALA A 40 0.27 -4.76 3.72
CA ALA A 40 -0.41 -5.49 2.65
C ALA A 40 0.52 -6.54 2.06
N ASN A 41 -0.07 -7.63 1.57
CA ASN A 41 0.65 -8.64 0.79
C ASN A 41 0.15 -8.57 -0.65
N VAL A 42 1.07 -8.45 -1.58
CA VAL A 42 0.78 -8.39 -3.01
C VAL A 42 1.48 -9.55 -3.69
N SER A 43 0.80 -10.19 -4.62
CA SER A 43 1.35 -11.31 -5.38
C SER A 43 0.81 -11.29 -6.80
N GLY A 44 1.46 -12.04 -7.68
CA GLY A 44 1.00 -12.12 -9.06
C GLY A 44 1.97 -12.84 -9.97
N ARG A 45 1.87 -12.50 -11.26
CA ARG A 45 2.71 -13.03 -12.32
C ARG A 45 3.53 -11.92 -12.93
N ALA A 46 4.77 -12.23 -13.27
CA ALA A 46 5.64 -11.29 -13.97
C ALA A 46 5.50 -11.47 -15.48
N LYS A 47 5.92 -10.43 -16.22
CA LYS A 47 6.10 -10.57 -17.67
C LYS A 47 7.17 -11.59 -17.97
N ALA A 48 7.03 -12.29 -19.11
CA ALA A 48 7.96 -13.34 -19.51
C ALA A 48 9.41 -12.83 -19.55
N GLY A 49 10.31 -13.58 -18.94
CA GLY A 49 11.73 -13.25 -18.90
C GLY A 49 12.15 -12.24 -17.84
N ALA A 50 11.21 -11.68 -17.09
CA ALA A 50 11.54 -10.72 -16.03
C ALA A 50 12.13 -11.43 -14.81
N SER A 51 13.14 -10.82 -14.19
CA SER A 51 13.78 -11.32 -12.97
C SER A 51 13.37 -10.53 -11.73
N VAL A 52 12.80 -9.34 -11.90
CA VAL A 52 12.38 -8.46 -10.81
C VAL A 52 11.13 -7.70 -11.22
N VAL A 53 10.26 -7.43 -10.25
CA VAL A 53 9.08 -6.59 -10.41
C VAL A 53 9.16 -5.41 -9.44
N GLN A 54 8.44 -4.32 -9.74
CA GLN A 54 8.35 -3.15 -8.89
C GLN A 54 6.90 -2.72 -8.66
N LEU A 55 6.66 -2.20 -7.47
CA LEU A 55 5.42 -1.56 -7.06
C LEU A 55 5.74 -0.21 -6.42
N ASP A 56 4.94 0.79 -6.71
CA ASP A 56 4.97 2.05 -5.98
C ASP A 56 3.82 2.09 -4.98
N VAL A 57 4.11 2.69 -3.81
CA VAL A 57 3.15 2.86 -2.73
C VAL A 57 3.14 4.32 -2.33
N ARG A 58 1.96 4.90 -2.17
CA ARG A 58 1.79 6.27 -1.70
C ARG A 58 0.60 6.38 -0.76
N ALA A 59 0.56 7.46 -0.01
CA ALA A 59 -0.61 7.85 0.78
C ALA A 59 -1.11 9.22 0.32
N LEU A 60 -2.42 9.36 0.21
CA LEU A 60 -3.07 10.63 -0.12
C LEU A 60 -3.92 11.07 1.07
N ARG A 61 -3.73 12.31 1.53
CA ARG A 61 -4.53 12.86 2.61
C ARG A 61 -5.95 13.13 2.12
N ASP A 62 -6.94 12.59 2.83
CA ASP A 62 -8.37 12.71 2.52
C ASP A 62 -8.73 12.34 1.07
N GLY A 63 -7.92 11.46 0.46
CA GLY A 63 -8.12 11.09 -0.94
C GLY A 63 -7.83 12.19 -1.95
N GLY A 64 -7.14 13.27 -1.51
CA GLY A 64 -6.79 14.41 -2.36
C GLY A 64 -5.64 14.11 -3.31
N THR A 65 -5.00 15.18 -3.80
CA THR A 65 -3.91 15.08 -4.79
C THR A 65 -2.52 15.19 -4.15
N ASP A 66 -2.44 15.60 -2.88
CA ASP A 66 -1.16 15.76 -2.21
C ASP A 66 -0.57 14.40 -1.86
N GLU A 67 0.50 14.05 -2.54
CA GLU A 67 1.17 12.79 -2.37
C GLU A 67 2.14 12.84 -1.20
N THR A 68 2.05 11.83 -0.32
CA THR A 68 2.96 11.67 0.80
C THR A 68 3.49 10.24 0.82
N ALA A 69 4.66 10.04 1.42
CA ALA A 69 5.22 8.70 1.65
C ALA A 69 5.36 7.84 0.39
N LEU A 70 5.77 8.44 -0.72
CA LEU A 70 6.04 7.64 -1.92
C LEU A 70 7.22 6.70 -1.66
N GLN A 71 6.99 5.40 -1.79
CA GLN A 71 7.99 4.36 -1.60
C GLN A 71 7.92 3.36 -2.74
N THR A 72 9.08 2.84 -3.15
CA THR A 72 9.17 1.81 -4.18
C THR A 72 9.56 0.49 -3.54
N TYR A 73 8.82 -0.55 -3.87
CA TYR A 73 9.08 -1.92 -3.43
C TYR A 73 9.46 -2.78 -4.62
N THR A 74 10.40 -3.69 -4.41
CA THR A 74 10.81 -4.64 -5.43
C THR A 74 10.65 -6.07 -4.91
N ALA A 75 10.44 -7.01 -5.83
CA ALA A 75 10.39 -8.42 -5.49
C ALA A 75 11.06 -9.24 -6.59
N ALA A 76 11.74 -10.31 -6.19
CA ALA A 76 12.33 -11.25 -7.11
C ALA A 76 11.25 -12.13 -7.75
N VAL A 77 11.42 -12.44 -9.02
CA VAL A 77 10.54 -13.35 -9.75
C VAL A 77 11.07 -14.77 -9.61
N LYS A 78 10.18 -15.69 -9.23
CA LYS A 78 10.51 -17.12 -9.12
C LYS A 78 10.62 -17.76 -10.51
N PRO A 79 11.26 -18.94 -10.61
CA PRO A 79 11.40 -19.63 -11.90
C PRO A 79 10.07 -19.90 -12.61
N ASP A 80 8.97 -20.05 -11.87
CA ASP A 80 7.64 -20.26 -12.45
C ASP A 80 6.94 -18.97 -12.90
N GLY A 81 7.60 -17.81 -12.75
CA GLY A 81 7.05 -16.51 -13.14
C GLY A 81 6.20 -15.83 -12.06
N SER A 82 6.03 -16.45 -10.91
CA SER A 82 5.29 -15.85 -9.80
C SER A 82 6.18 -14.96 -8.95
N TRP A 83 5.55 -14.03 -8.21
CA TRP A 83 6.24 -13.14 -7.28
C TRP A 83 5.34 -12.80 -6.11
N ARG A 84 5.97 -12.41 -5.01
CA ARG A 84 5.31 -11.93 -3.79
C ARG A 84 6.04 -10.70 -3.28
N CYS A 85 5.28 -9.76 -2.73
CA CYS A 85 5.84 -8.58 -2.09
C CYS A 85 5.04 -8.26 -0.83
N ARG A 86 5.73 -8.12 0.29
CA ARG A 86 5.13 -7.63 1.52
C ARG A 86 5.35 -6.14 1.60
N ILE A 87 4.26 -5.38 1.70
CA ILE A 87 4.29 -3.93 1.85
C ILE A 87 4.17 -3.60 3.33
N THR A 88 5.14 -2.83 3.83
CA THR A 88 5.13 -2.27 5.19
C THR A 88 5.53 -0.81 5.11
N ALA A 89 4.70 -0.02 4.43
CA ALA A 89 4.98 1.39 4.20
C ALA A 89 4.60 2.21 5.43
N THR A 90 5.43 3.21 5.77
CA THR A 90 5.16 4.11 6.89
C THR A 90 5.32 5.56 6.45
N TRP A 91 4.57 6.43 7.11
CA TRP A 91 4.69 7.86 6.94
C TRP A 91 4.55 8.55 8.29
N PHE A 92 5.47 9.47 8.57
CA PHE A 92 5.52 10.21 9.83
C PHE A 92 5.00 11.63 9.59
N GLY A 93 4.01 12.02 10.34
CA GLY A 93 3.34 13.30 10.20
C GLY A 93 1.86 13.12 9.86
N GLY A 94 1.25 14.16 9.35
CA GLY A 94 -0.15 14.18 9.00
C GLY A 94 -0.93 15.19 9.82
N ASP A 95 -2.11 15.51 9.34
CA ASP A 95 -2.98 16.44 10.03
C ASP A 95 -3.97 15.67 10.89
N PRO A 96 -4.14 16.07 12.16
CA PRO A 96 -5.18 15.49 12.99
C PRO A 96 -6.56 15.61 12.34
N GLY A 97 -7.36 14.57 12.46
CA GLY A 97 -8.70 14.52 11.90
C GLY A 97 -8.81 14.15 10.44
N SER A 98 -7.68 13.99 9.75
CA SER A 98 -7.67 13.58 8.35
C SER A 98 -7.75 12.05 8.20
N SER A 99 -7.96 11.59 6.98
CA SER A 99 -7.79 10.19 6.60
C SER A 99 -6.60 10.05 5.66
N MET A 100 -5.90 8.92 5.75
CA MET A 100 -4.79 8.60 4.85
C MET A 100 -5.21 7.45 3.94
N HIS A 101 -5.31 7.74 2.65
CA HIS A 101 -5.67 6.75 1.63
C HIS A 101 -4.40 6.14 1.06
N TRP A 102 -4.09 4.92 1.46
CA TRP A 102 -2.93 4.20 0.98
C TRP A 102 -3.22 3.54 -0.35
N GLN A 103 -2.35 3.80 -1.32
CA GLN A 103 -2.52 3.33 -2.70
C GLN A 103 -1.29 2.56 -3.15
N ILE A 104 -1.51 1.60 -4.04
CA ILE A 104 -0.45 0.80 -4.68
C ILE A 104 -0.63 0.86 -6.19
N MET A 105 0.50 0.96 -6.91
CA MET A 105 0.54 0.92 -8.36
C MET A 105 1.66 -0.02 -8.82
N PRO A 106 1.34 -1.09 -9.57
CA PRO A 106 2.39 -1.88 -10.23
C PRO A 106 3.08 -1.04 -11.31
N THR A 107 4.42 -1.05 -11.34
CA THR A 107 5.19 -0.17 -12.22
C THR A 107 6.12 -0.88 -13.18
N LEU A 108 6.70 -2.04 -12.81
CA LEU A 108 7.73 -2.68 -13.63
C LEU A 108 7.51 -4.18 -13.74
N ASN A 109 7.46 -4.67 -14.97
CA ASN A 109 7.49 -6.10 -15.32
C ASN A 109 6.36 -6.94 -14.74
N ILE A 110 5.24 -6.34 -14.40
CA ILE A 110 4.09 -7.03 -13.81
C ILE A 110 3.03 -7.30 -14.87
N SER A 111 2.66 -8.57 -15.01
CA SER A 111 1.55 -8.99 -15.85
C SER A 111 0.23 -8.95 -15.07
N THR A 112 0.24 -9.54 -13.88
CA THR A 112 -0.91 -9.50 -12.97
C THR A 112 -0.47 -9.20 -11.56
N ALA A 113 -1.32 -8.51 -10.79
CA ALA A 113 -1.06 -8.21 -9.38
C ALA A 113 -2.37 -8.25 -8.60
N THR A 114 -2.31 -8.85 -7.42
CA THR A 114 -3.46 -9.00 -6.54
C THR A 114 -3.04 -8.71 -5.11
N VAL A 115 -3.82 -7.87 -4.41
CA VAL A 115 -3.65 -7.64 -2.98
C VAL A 115 -4.50 -8.67 -2.25
N SER A 116 -3.91 -9.42 -1.31
CA SER A 116 -4.64 -10.40 -0.52
C SER A 116 -5.70 -9.71 0.35
N GLY A 117 -6.68 -10.48 0.83
CA GLY A 117 -7.69 -9.96 1.73
C GLY A 117 -7.14 -9.47 3.07
N THR A 118 -5.94 -9.93 3.44
CA THR A 118 -5.29 -9.54 4.70
C THR A 118 -4.48 -8.28 4.47
N ARG A 119 -5.09 -7.14 4.73
CA ARG A 119 -4.44 -5.84 4.64
C ARG A 119 -5.05 -4.87 5.64
N TYR A 120 -4.24 -3.93 6.10
CA TYR A 120 -4.75 -2.87 6.97
C TYR A 120 -3.88 -1.62 6.88
N ALA A 121 -4.49 -0.50 7.19
CA ALA A 121 -3.79 0.75 7.45
C ALA A 121 -4.00 1.12 8.92
N LYS A 122 -2.97 1.67 9.55
CA LYS A 122 -3.01 2.14 10.93
C LYS A 122 -2.67 3.61 10.99
N GLY A 123 -3.32 4.33 11.91
CA GLY A 123 -2.86 5.61 12.38
C GLY A 123 -2.43 5.47 13.84
N MET A 124 -1.31 6.08 14.21
CA MET A 124 -0.81 6.09 15.58
C MET A 124 -0.61 7.53 16.03
N THR A 125 -0.99 7.81 17.26
CA THR A 125 -0.80 9.13 17.89
C THR A 125 0.21 9.04 19.02
N ASN A 126 0.95 10.09 19.19
CA ASN A 126 1.84 10.21 20.36
C ASN A 126 1.05 10.68 21.58
#